data_a30b6aef0cea9f826e6f102911d520ef
#
_entry.id   a30b6aef0cea9f826e6f102911d520ef
#
_cell.length_a   1.000
_cell.length_b   1.000
_cell.length_c   1.000
_cell.angle_alpha   90.00
_cell.angle_beta   90.00
_cell.angle_gamma   90.00
#
_symmetry.space_group_name_H-M   'P 1'
#
loop_
_entity.id
_entity.type
_entity.pdbx_description
1 polymer ?
#
loop_
_entity_poly.entity_id
_entity_poly.type
_entity_poly.pdbx_seq_one_letter_code
_entity_poly.pdbx_strand_id
1 'polypeptide(L)'
;MKRTILFALMIPLLLTGCGARRDAENWKAFAETVETAERISFHAEITAHWEDSSASFGADIMREDGETRIALTSPETVSGITVHAKDGETAVEFDGVILSLDAGRSETLSPCGAPQRMLAALTQGTMEYCASSSAAFTGPDGESATLWRDETGALTGAEITRDGRKILTLEITDWVMG
;
A
#
# COMPACT_ATOMS: atom_id res chain seq x y z
N MET A 1 -12.74 -44.72 -28.91
CA MET A 1 -12.07 -44.46 -27.65
C MET A 1 -11.17 -43.22 -27.59
N LYS A 2 -10.52 -42.73 -28.68
CA LYS A 2 -9.64 -41.54 -28.68
C LYS A 2 -10.40 -40.20 -28.57
N ARG A 3 -11.68 -40.09 -28.96
CA ARG A 3 -12.47 -38.85 -28.92
C ARG A 3 -13.02 -38.51 -27.51
N THR A 4 -13.26 -39.51 -26.70
CA THR A 4 -13.81 -39.33 -25.32
C THR A 4 -12.75 -38.87 -24.34
N ILE A 5 -11.49 -39.23 -24.55
CA ILE A 5 -10.36 -38.79 -23.69
C ILE A 5 -10.02 -37.31 -23.90
N LEU A 6 -10.25 -36.77 -25.12
CA LEU A 6 -9.99 -35.37 -25.42
C LEU A 6 -11.01 -34.44 -24.72
N PHE A 7 -12.24 -34.90 -24.53
CA PHE A 7 -13.27 -34.13 -23.83
C PHE A 7 -13.08 -34.13 -22.31
N ALA A 8 -12.55 -35.23 -21.74
CA ALA A 8 -12.28 -35.31 -20.27
C ALA A 8 -11.08 -34.43 -19.86
N LEU A 9 -10.16 -34.11 -20.78
CA LEU A 9 -9.00 -33.26 -20.50
C LEU A 9 -9.31 -31.75 -20.59
N MET A 10 -10.41 -31.37 -21.28
CA MET A 10 -10.84 -29.97 -21.40
C MET A 10 -11.62 -29.44 -20.20
N ILE A 11 -12.25 -30.30 -19.40
CA ILE A 11 -13.09 -29.93 -18.26
C ILE A 11 -12.31 -29.26 -17.11
N PRO A 12 -11.11 -29.73 -16.70
CA PRO A 12 -10.35 -29.08 -15.65
C PRO A 12 -9.78 -27.71 -16.02
N LEU A 13 -9.59 -27.41 -17.32
CA LEU A 13 -9.11 -26.08 -17.76
C LEU A 13 -10.18 -24.99 -17.62
N LEU A 14 -11.46 -25.32 -17.55
CA LEU A 14 -12.56 -24.35 -17.39
C LEU A 14 -12.83 -23.99 -15.93
N LEU A 15 -12.33 -24.77 -14.97
CA LEU A 15 -12.55 -24.57 -13.54
C LEU A 15 -11.52 -23.64 -12.88
N THR A 16 -10.39 -23.39 -13.51
CA THR A 16 -9.33 -22.54 -12.96
C THR A 16 -9.58 -21.03 -13.15
N GLY A 17 -10.54 -20.65 -14.01
CA GLY A 17 -10.84 -19.24 -14.30
C GLY A 17 -11.75 -18.53 -13.29
N CYS A 18 -12.54 -19.26 -12.48
CA CYS A 18 -13.52 -18.63 -11.60
C CYS A 18 -12.90 -18.01 -10.33
N GLY A 19 -11.79 -18.54 -9.82
CA GLY A 19 -11.14 -18.03 -8.62
C GLY A 19 -10.51 -16.65 -8.85
N ALA A 20 -9.69 -16.54 -9.87
CA ALA A 20 -8.95 -15.31 -10.18
C ALA A 20 -9.88 -14.11 -10.48
N ARG A 21 -11.02 -14.36 -11.14
CA ARG A 21 -12.00 -13.29 -11.40
C ARG A 21 -12.67 -12.80 -10.11
N ARG A 22 -13.02 -13.71 -9.20
CA ARG A 22 -13.60 -13.37 -7.90
C ARG A 22 -12.62 -12.60 -7.03
N ASP A 23 -11.35 -13.02 -7.02
CA ASP A 23 -10.31 -12.32 -6.27
C ASP A 23 -10.10 -10.89 -6.79
N ALA A 24 -10.11 -10.70 -8.11
CA ALA A 24 -10.02 -9.39 -8.73
C ALA A 24 -11.22 -8.49 -8.38
N GLU A 25 -12.45 -9.03 -8.40
CA GLU A 25 -13.65 -8.32 -7.99
C GLU A 25 -13.59 -7.93 -6.50
N ASN A 26 -13.10 -8.81 -5.63
CA ASN A 26 -12.92 -8.55 -4.19
C ASN A 26 -11.88 -7.46 -3.92
N TRP A 27 -10.75 -7.47 -4.64
CA TRP A 27 -9.72 -6.42 -4.49
C TRP A 27 -10.19 -5.07 -5.02
N LYS A 28 -10.97 -5.07 -6.12
CA LYS A 28 -11.62 -3.85 -6.62
C LYS A 28 -12.60 -3.26 -5.62
N ALA A 29 -13.50 -4.08 -5.07
CA ALA A 29 -14.45 -3.62 -4.05
C ALA A 29 -13.72 -3.10 -2.79
N PHE A 30 -12.62 -3.74 -2.40
CA PHE A 30 -11.79 -3.26 -1.31
C PHE A 30 -11.14 -1.90 -1.63
N ALA A 31 -10.57 -1.73 -2.83
CA ALA A 31 -10.00 -0.45 -3.26
C ALA A 31 -11.04 0.68 -3.26
N GLU A 32 -12.27 0.41 -3.75
CA GLU A 32 -13.40 1.36 -3.71
C GLU A 32 -13.78 1.71 -2.26
N THR A 33 -13.79 0.72 -1.35
CA THR A 33 -14.07 0.96 0.07
C THR A 33 -12.98 1.84 0.70
N VAL A 34 -11.70 1.57 0.41
CA VAL A 34 -10.57 2.37 0.89
C VAL A 34 -10.62 3.79 0.31
N GLU A 35 -10.99 3.95 -0.96
CA GLU A 35 -11.10 5.26 -1.62
C GLU A 35 -12.19 6.12 -0.97
N THR A 36 -13.35 5.52 -0.67
CA THR A 36 -14.53 6.22 -0.14
C THR A 36 -14.60 6.32 1.37
N ALA A 37 -13.68 5.65 2.10
CA ALA A 37 -13.65 5.71 3.56
C ALA A 37 -13.39 7.15 4.04
N GLU A 38 -14.24 7.63 4.95
CA GLU A 38 -14.10 8.95 5.57
C GLU A 38 -12.81 9.01 6.41
N ARG A 39 -12.50 7.89 7.08
CA ARG A 39 -11.31 7.78 7.92
C ARG A 39 -10.63 6.42 7.74
N ILE A 40 -9.30 6.44 7.67
CA ILE A 40 -8.45 5.26 7.74
C ILE A 40 -7.38 5.51 8.79
N SER A 41 -7.16 4.56 9.68
CA SER A 41 -6.04 4.61 10.62
C SER A 41 -5.38 3.25 10.77
N PHE A 42 -4.06 3.26 10.95
CA PHE A 42 -3.25 2.06 11.18
C PHE A 42 -1.89 2.43 11.76
N HIS A 43 -1.24 1.47 12.39
CA HIS A 43 0.18 1.53 12.71
C HIS A 43 0.99 0.83 11.64
N ALA A 44 2.19 1.33 11.31
CA ALA A 44 3.10 0.67 10.39
C ALA A 44 4.56 0.74 10.86
N GLU A 45 5.24 -0.39 10.74
CA GLU A 45 6.70 -0.41 10.72
C GLU A 45 7.16 -0.29 9.27
N ILE A 46 7.80 0.82 8.93
CA ILE A 46 8.21 1.16 7.57
C ILE A 46 9.71 0.96 7.44
N THR A 47 10.13 0.03 6.57
CA THR A 47 11.54 -0.17 6.26
C THR A 47 11.86 0.43 4.88
N ALA A 48 12.78 1.39 4.85
CA ALA A 48 13.36 1.91 3.61
C ALA A 48 14.63 1.11 3.28
N HIS A 49 14.74 0.71 2.01
CA HIS A 49 15.87 -0.09 1.51
C HIS A 49 16.69 0.74 0.53
N TRP A 50 17.99 0.83 0.78
CA TRP A 50 19.00 1.39 -0.12
C TRP A 50 19.92 0.26 -0.60
N GLU A 51 20.85 0.54 -1.51
CA GLU A 51 21.70 -0.50 -2.11
C GLU A 51 22.46 -1.35 -1.07
N ASP A 52 23.00 -0.70 -0.02
CA ASP A 52 23.85 -1.36 0.97
C ASP A 52 23.32 -1.20 2.40
N SER A 53 22.14 -0.67 2.61
CA SER A 53 21.60 -0.40 3.94
C SER A 53 20.09 -0.38 3.97
N SER A 54 19.53 -0.44 5.18
CA SER A 54 18.11 -0.22 5.42
C SER A 54 17.91 0.50 6.74
N ALA A 55 16.82 1.22 6.88
CA ALA A 55 16.39 1.80 8.15
C ALA A 55 14.88 1.60 8.32
N SER A 56 14.49 1.32 9.56
CA SER A 56 13.09 1.12 9.94
C SER A 56 12.57 2.27 10.78
N PHE A 57 11.29 2.58 10.62
CA PHE A 57 10.57 3.68 11.25
C PHE A 57 9.19 3.20 11.66
N GLY A 58 8.86 3.30 12.93
CA GLY A 58 7.48 3.12 13.38
C GLY A 58 6.68 4.39 13.15
N ALA A 59 5.45 4.26 12.70
CA ALA A 59 4.57 5.40 12.46
C ALA A 59 3.11 5.05 12.74
N ASP A 60 2.37 6.02 13.29
CA ASP A 60 0.91 6.01 13.32
C ASP A 60 0.38 6.84 12.17
N ILE A 61 -0.45 6.22 11.35
CA ILE A 61 -1.01 6.83 10.14
C ILE A 61 -2.50 7.07 10.34
N MET A 62 -2.95 8.25 9.94
CA MET A 62 -4.37 8.61 9.88
C MET A 62 -4.64 9.37 8.58
N ARG A 63 -5.64 8.91 7.82
CA ARG A 63 -6.20 9.65 6.69
C ARG A 63 -7.62 10.03 7.02
N GLU A 64 -7.94 11.32 6.97
CA GLU A 64 -9.25 11.89 7.24
C GLU A 64 -9.40 13.22 6.48
N ASP A 65 -10.57 13.51 5.92
CA ASP A 65 -10.85 14.76 5.18
C ASP A 65 -9.84 15.10 4.07
N GLY A 66 -9.32 14.07 3.39
CA GLY A 66 -8.32 14.24 2.32
C GLY A 66 -6.91 14.54 2.81
N GLU A 67 -6.70 14.67 4.12
CA GLU A 67 -5.39 14.81 4.74
C GLU A 67 -4.85 13.45 5.19
N THR A 68 -3.58 13.17 4.92
CA THR A 68 -2.85 12.05 5.51
C THR A 68 -1.86 12.59 6.53
N ARG A 69 -2.01 12.17 7.78
CA ARG A 69 -1.10 12.47 8.87
C ARG A 69 -0.28 11.23 9.22
N ILE A 70 1.03 11.39 9.34
CA ILE A 70 1.98 10.32 9.64
C ILE A 70 2.81 10.78 10.82
N ALA A 71 2.52 10.25 12.01
CA ALA A 71 3.24 10.56 13.23
C ALA A 71 4.32 9.50 13.46
N LEU A 72 5.60 9.88 13.40
CA LEU A 72 6.70 8.95 13.64
C LEU A 72 6.81 8.62 15.13
N THR A 73 6.85 7.33 15.44
CA THR A 73 6.91 6.78 16.79
C THR A 73 8.27 6.16 17.13
N SER A 74 9.01 5.72 16.12
CA SER A 74 10.36 5.15 16.27
C SER A 74 11.24 5.45 15.05
N PRO A 75 12.58 5.44 15.17
CA PRO A 75 13.35 5.44 16.41
C PRO A 75 13.21 6.74 17.21
N GLU A 76 13.68 6.77 18.44
CA GLU A 76 13.58 7.93 19.35
C GLU A 76 14.09 9.23 18.73
N THR A 77 15.09 9.15 17.85
CA THR A 77 15.69 10.31 17.16
C THR A 77 14.75 11.04 16.22
N VAL A 78 13.68 10.41 15.76
CA VAL A 78 12.65 11.00 14.87
C VAL A 78 11.25 10.96 15.48
N SER A 79 11.10 10.36 16.65
CA SER A 79 9.85 10.30 17.37
C SER A 79 9.33 11.70 17.68
N GLY A 80 8.03 11.92 17.49
CA GLY A 80 7.40 13.23 17.64
C GLY A 80 7.37 14.09 16.37
N ILE A 81 8.03 13.67 15.30
CA ILE A 81 7.86 14.28 13.98
C ILE A 81 6.51 13.82 13.41
N THR A 82 5.70 14.77 12.96
CA THR A 82 4.47 14.49 12.22
C THR A 82 4.56 15.06 10.82
N VAL A 83 4.26 14.25 9.83
CA VAL A 83 4.15 14.67 8.42
C VAL A 83 2.68 14.81 8.07
N HIS A 84 2.33 15.94 7.51
CA HIS A 84 1.00 16.27 7.00
C HIS A 84 1.07 16.33 5.48
N ALA A 85 0.18 15.63 4.80
CA ALA A 85 0.09 15.68 3.34
C ALA A 85 -1.38 15.89 2.93
N LYS A 86 -1.62 16.94 2.19
CA LYS A 86 -2.94 17.32 1.68
C LYS A 86 -2.80 18.03 0.35
N ASP A 87 -3.63 17.68 -0.62
CA ASP A 87 -3.72 18.34 -1.95
C ASP A 87 -2.37 18.48 -2.67
N GLY A 88 -1.46 17.51 -2.47
CA GLY A 88 -0.11 17.52 -3.06
C GLY A 88 0.90 18.39 -2.31
N GLU A 89 0.49 19.05 -1.24
CA GLU A 89 1.38 19.78 -0.34
C GLU A 89 1.82 18.87 0.81
N THR A 90 3.06 19.05 1.26
CA THR A 90 3.61 18.32 2.40
C THR A 90 4.17 19.31 3.42
N ALA A 91 3.81 19.14 4.66
CA ALA A 91 4.37 19.89 5.79
C ALA A 91 4.91 18.91 6.84
N VAL A 92 5.93 19.32 7.55
CA VAL A 92 6.50 18.60 8.68
C VAL A 92 6.31 19.43 9.93
N GLU A 93 5.75 18.83 10.95
CA GLU A 93 5.59 19.40 12.28
C GLU A 93 6.53 18.71 13.27
N PHE A 94 7.25 19.51 14.03
CA PHE A 94 8.07 19.05 15.15
C PHE A 94 8.08 20.10 16.27
N ASP A 95 7.76 19.70 17.49
CA ASP A 95 7.70 20.56 18.68
C ASP A 95 6.86 21.84 18.47
N GLY A 96 5.73 21.71 17.74
CA GLY A 96 4.83 22.81 17.42
C GLY A 96 5.30 23.75 16.31
N VAL A 97 6.43 23.45 15.68
CA VAL A 97 6.94 24.19 14.52
C VAL A 97 6.55 23.44 13.25
N ILE A 98 5.83 24.13 12.36
CA ILE A 98 5.40 23.58 11.07
C ILE A 98 6.29 24.15 9.95
N LEU A 99 6.87 23.26 9.16
CA LEU A 99 7.70 23.58 8.00
C LEU A 99 7.04 23.00 6.75
N SER A 100 6.62 23.85 5.83
CA SER A 100 6.15 23.41 4.51
C SER A 100 7.33 22.97 3.66
N LEU A 101 7.22 21.79 3.05
CA LEU A 101 8.22 21.25 2.14
C LEU A 101 7.74 21.44 0.70
N ASP A 102 8.60 22.01 -0.15
CA ASP A 102 8.33 22.08 -1.58
C ASP A 102 8.29 20.64 -2.16
N ALA A 103 7.14 20.24 -2.67
CA ALA A 103 6.86 18.90 -3.20
C ALA A 103 7.84 18.45 -4.32
N GLY A 104 8.53 19.38 -4.98
CA GLY A 104 9.36 19.08 -6.15
C GLY A 104 10.72 18.43 -5.88
N ARG A 105 11.14 18.18 -4.62
CA ARG A 105 12.46 17.62 -4.29
C ARG A 105 12.49 16.49 -3.27
N SER A 106 11.36 16.14 -2.67
CA SER A 106 11.30 15.15 -1.59
C SER A 106 10.78 13.77 -2.02
N GLU A 107 10.50 13.55 -3.30
CA GLU A 107 9.87 12.31 -3.77
C GLU A 107 10.78 11.08 -3.74
N THR A 108 12.06 11.25 -3.54
CA THR A 108 13.02 10.16 -3.58
C THR A 108 13.12 9.51 -2.19
N LEU A 109 12.35 8.42 -1.98
CA LEU A 109 12.57 7.44 -0.91
C LEU A 109 12.35 7.92 0.53
N SER A 110 11.53 8.95 0.77
CA SER A 110 11.11 9.25 2.12
C SER A 110 10.22 8.11 2.68
N PRO A 111 10.59 7.47 3.79
CA PRO A 111 9.72 6.48 4.46
C PRO A 111 8.33 7.04 4.75
N CYS A 112 8.25 8.35 5.04
CA CYS A 112 6.97 9.03 5.29
C CYS A 112 6.05 9.08 4.05
N GLY A 113 6.56 8.88 2.83
CA GLY A 113 5.73 8.77 1.63
C GLY A 113 5.17 7.36 1.39
N ALA A 114 5.62 6.35 2.13
CA ALA A 114 5.24 4.95 1.90
C ALA A 114 3.73 4.70 2.05
N PRO A 115 3.03 5.18 3.10
CA PRO A 115 1.59 4.98 3.25
C PRO A 115 0.78 5.60 2.12
N GLN A 116 1.16 6.79 1.67
CA GLN A 116 0.47 7.47 0.57
C GLN A 116 0.65 6.74 -0.76
N ARG A 117 1.87 6.28 -1.08
CA ARG A 117 2.16 5.49 -2.28
C ARG A 117 1.40 4.17 -2.29
N MET A 118 1.35 3.48 -1.15
CA MET A 118 0.58 2.26 -0.97
C MET A 118 -0.91 2.51 -1.24
N LEU A 119 -1.50 3.53 -0.61
CA LEU A 119 -2.90 3.88 -0.79
C LEU A 119 -3.19 4.33 -2.24
N ALA A 120 -2.32 5.15 -2.84
CA ALA A 120 -2.46 5.59 -4.23
C ALA A 120 -2.36 4.41 -5.22
N ALA A 121 -1.43 3.48 -5.00
CA ALA A 121 -1.33 2.28 -5.82
C ALA A 121 -2.61 1.43 -5.74
N LEU A 122 -3.18 1.26 -4.55
CA LEU A 122 -4.42 0.51 -4.34
C LEU A 122 -5.62 1.18 -5.00
N THR A 123 -5.81 2.50 -4.84
CA THR A 123 -7.03 3.21 -5.25
C THR A 123 -6.98 3.75 -6.67
N GLN A 124 -5.80 4.12 -7.18
CA GLN A 124 -5.61 4.77 -8.48
C GLN A 124 -4.76 3.94 -9.44
N GLY A 125 -4.11 2.88 -8.94
CA GLY A 125 -3.22 2.04 -9.71
C GLY A 125 -3.94 1.04 -10.62
N THR A 126 -3.16 0.40 -11.49
CA THR A 126 -3.61 -0.70 -12.34
C THR A 126 -3.24 -2.02 -11.67
N MET A 127 -4.23 -2.89 -11.46
CA MET A 127 -4.01 -4.23 -10.91
C MET A 127 -3.32 -5.12 -11.93
N GLU A 128 -2.14 -5.63 -11.59
CA GLU A 128 -1.33 -6.52 -12.43
C GLU A 128 -1.57 -8.00 -12.10
N TYR A 129 -1.75 -8.28 -10.81
CA TYR A 129 -1.94 -9.63 -10.29
C TYR A 129 -2.80 -9.59 -9.03
N CYS A 130 -3.57 -10.64 -8.80
CA CYS A 130 -4.28 -10.83 -7.53
C CYS A 130 -4.46 -12.30 -7.16
N ALA A 131 -4.47 -12.54 -5.87
CA ALA A 131 -4.90 -13.75 -5.19
C ALA A 131 -5.80 -13.34 -4.01
N SER A 132 -6.36 -14.28 -3.28
CA SER A 132 -7.29 -13.99 -2.17
C SER A 132 -6.69 -13.06 -1.11
N SER A 133 -5.41 -13.27 -0.75
CA SER A 133 -4.72 -12.54 0.32
C SER A 133 -3.66 -11.54 -0.17
N SER A 134 -3.41 -11.43 -1.48
CA SER A 134 -2.41 -10.50 -2.00
C SER A 134 -2.79 -9.98 -3.38
N ALA A 135 -2.38 -8.74 -3.68
CA ALA A 135 -2.50 -8.18 -5.02
C ALA A 135 -1.34 -7.24 -5.30
N ALA A 136 -0.95 -7.18 -6.58
CA ALA A 136 0.06 -6.24 -7.07
C ALA A 136 -0.59 -5.20 -7.97
N PHE A 137 -0.18 -3.96 -7.79
CA PHE A 137 -0.67 -2.79 -8.52
C PHE A 137 0.51 -1.97 -9.04
N THR A 138 0.38 -1.44 -10.25
CA THR A 138 1.25 -0.37 -10.73
C THR A 138 0.60 0.96 -10.39
N GLY A 139 1.23 1.72 -9.50
CA GLY A 139 0.76 3.03 -9.07
C GLY A 139 0.91 4.11 -10.13
N PRO A 140 0.34 5.31 -9.89
CA PRO A 140 0.38 6.42 -10.85
C PRO A 140 1.81 6.87 -11.20
N ASP A 141 2.76 6.69 -10.29
CA ASP A 141 4.17 7.05 -10.48
C ASP A 141 5.00 5.96 -11.18
N GLY A 142 4.35 4.86 -11.62
CA GLY A 142 5.01 3.72 -12.26
C GLY A 142 5.73 2.77 -11.30
N GLU A 143 5.58 2.98 -9.99
CA GLU A 143 6.06 2.04 -8.98
C GLU A 143 5.10 0.86 -8.86
N SER A 144 5.63 -0.33 -8.58
CA SER A 144 4.81 -1.49 -8.27
C SER A 144 4.64 -1.63 -6.77
N ALA A 145 3.41 -1.81 -6.32
CA ALA A 145 3.07 -2.09 -4.93
C ALA A 145 2.40 -3.45 -4.82
N THR A 146 2.98 -4.35 -4.04
CA THR A 146 2.32 -5.60 -3.65
C THR A 146 1.75 -5.43 -2.25
N LEU A 147 0.46 -5.68 -2.09
CA LEU A 147 -0.26 -5.54 -0.84
C LEU A 147 -0.72 -6.91 -0.34
N TRP A 148 -0.76 -7.06 0.96
CA TRP A 148 -1.28 -8.24 1.65
C TRP A 148 -2.40 -7.86 2.59
N ARG A 149 -3.40 -8.76 2.70
CA ARG A 149 -4.50 -8.64 3.65
C ARG A 149 -4.76 -9.99 4.33
N ASP A 150 -5.31 -9.91 5.53
CA ASP A 150 -5.73 -11.08 6.28
C ASP A 150 -7.13 -11.58 5.86
N GLU A 151 -7.62 -12.59 6.56
CA GLU A 151 -8.94 -13.20 6.33
C GLU A 151 -10.10 -12.24 6.67
N THR A 152 -9.87 -11.22 7.49
CA THR A 152 -10.86 -10.18 7.83
C THR A 152 -10.94 -9.09 6.77
N GLY A 153 -9.96 -9.04 5.85
CA GLY A 153 -9.82 -8.03 4.82
C GLY A 153 -8.97 -6.82 5.24
N ALA A 154 -8.41 -6.82 6.45
CA ALA A 154 -7.49 -5.79 6.91
C ALA A 154 -6.14 -5.89 6.17
N LEU A 155 -5.54 -4.76 5.77
CA LEU A 155 -4.19 -4.76 5.26
C LEU A 155 -3.20 -5.13 6.37
N THR A 156 -2.29 -6.04 6.05
CA THR A 156 -1.24 -6.51 6.95
C THR A 156 0.16 -6.10 6.50
N GLY A 157 0.29 -5.65 5.26
CA GLY A 157 1.57 -5.17 4.77
C GLY A 157 1.55 -4.74 3.32
N ALA A 158 2.64 -4.10 2.92
CA ALA A 158 2.90 -3.72 1.53
C ALA A 158 4.40 -3.74 1.24
N GLU A 159 4.74 -4.00 -0.02
CA GLU A 159 6.08 -3.86 -0.57
C GLU A 159 6.01 -2.96 -1.80
N ILE A 160 6.83 -1.91 -1.82
CA ILE A 160 6.92 -0.99 -2.96
C ILE A 160 8.25 -1.23 -3.66
N THR A 161 8.17 -1.44 -4.97
CA THR A 161 9.33 -1.67 -5.83
C THR A 161 9.39 -0.63 -6.94
N ARG A 162 10.61 -0.20 -7.28
CA ARG A 162 10.89 0.68 -8.43
C ARG A 162 12.00 0.05 -9.25
N ASP A 163 11.80 -0.07 -10.57
CA ASP A 163 12.77 -0.70 -11.48
C ASP A 163 13.18 -2.12 -11.04
N GLY A 164 12.22 -2.88 -10.48
CA GLY A 164 12.44 -4.23 -9.98
C GLY A 164 13.24 -4.31 -8.66
N ARG A 165 13.55 -3.19 -8.02
CA ARG A 165 14.21 -3.14 -6.73
C ARG A 165 13.22 -2.77 -5.64
N LYS A 166 13.25 -3.51 -4.54
CA LYS A 166 12.49 -3.18 -3.33
C LYS A 166 13.04 -1.88 -2.73
N ILE A 167 12.17 -0.91 -2.54
CA ILE A 167 12.52 0.40 -1.99
C ILE A 167 11.89 0.63 -0.61
N LEU A 168 10.67 0.13 -0.39
CA LEU A 168 9.94 0.29 0.87
C LEU A 168 9.20 -1.00 1.21
N THR A 169 9.14 -1.32 2.49
CA THR A 169 8.30 -2.37 3.05
C THR A 169 7.49 -1.77 4.20
N LEU A 170 6.23 -2.11 4.30
CA LEU A 170 5.35 -1.75 5.42
C LEU A 170 4.84 -3.05 6.06
N GLU A 171 5.01 -3.17 7.36
CA GLU A 171 4.29 -4.14 8.20
C GLU A 171 3.19 -3.37 8.91
N ILE A 172 1.93 -3.75 8.67
CA ILE A 172 0.75 -2.99 9.09
C ILE A 172 0.03 -3.72 10.21
N THR A 173 -0.32 -2.99 11.25
CA THR A 173 -1.16 -3.43 12.36
C THR A 173 -2.26 -2.40 12.64
N ASP A 174 -3.27 -2.81 13.41
CA ASP A 174 -4.35 -1.93 13.87
C ASP A 174 -5.10 -1.21 12.74
N TRP A 175 -5.25 -1.88 11.58
CA TRP A 175 -5.98 -1.34 10.44
C TRP A 175 -7.45 -1.15 10.76
N VAL A 176 -7.93 0.11 10.69
CA VAL A 176 -9.32 0.50 10.93
C VAL A 176 -9.78 1.43 9.81
N MET A 177 -10.99 1.18 9.31
CA MET A 177 -11.72 2.05 8.38
C MET A 177 -13.05 2.46 9.02
N GLY A 178 -13.42 3.74 8.89
CA GLY A 178 -14.67 4.33 9.39
C GLY A 178 -15.40 5.12 8.32
#